data_bbba0c1c12a723d37be4ce08f5d77e90
#
_entry.id   bbba0c1c12a723d37be4ce08f5d77e90
#
_cell.length_a   1.000
_cell.length_b   1.000
_cell.length_c   1.000
_cell.angle_alpha   90.00
_cell.angle_beta   90.00
_cell.angle_gamma   90.00
#
_symmetry.space_group_name_H-M   'P 1'
#
loop_
_entity.id
_entity.type
_entity.pdbx_description
1 polymer ?
#
loop_
_entity_poly.entity_id
_entity_poly.type
_entity_poly.pdbx_seq_one_letter_code
_entity_poly.pdbx_strand_id
1 'polypeptide(L)'
;MKKLYFVMLLLVALVLAACGGGSSSETNEGSASADSKPTESTSGSSGKTTIMKIGSTDKKDVAMGKAMYKFKEVLEAETNGSITVEVFPDSQLGGERDIIEGIQLGSIQGGPIGAAVMSNFSPRFNLWSLPFIFPTREKSHEILDGPLGQEVLADLEDIGIIGFNFWESGIRNLTNNDGEIKTPDDLNGLKIRTLENQIQLDLWTELGAVPTPMAFPELFTSLQQGVVSGQENPFSVIAEANFYEVQKYLTETQHLIGVNPFLVNKKFYEGLTEDEQVAIKKAADEAQKFQREEKAKEDAHYKDLLIEKGMQITSLTPEERQVWADKATPVYEKHKNEIGEDLVNRLLEEASK
;
A
#
# COMPACT_ATOMS: atom_id res chain seq x y z
N MET A 1 -28.03 -47.36 10.47
CA MET A 1 -27.08 -48.48 10.55
C MET A 1 -25.75 -47.90 10.99
N LYS A 2 -25.50 -48.12 12.19
CA LYS A 2 -24.37 -47.98 13.06
C LYS A 2 -23.18 -48.83 12.55
N LYS A 3 -21.97 -48.34 12.88
CA LYS A 3 -20.64 -48.96 12.79
C LYS A 3 -19.83 -48.48 11.55
N LEU A 4 -18.95 -47.50 11.78
CA LEU A 4 -17.49 -47.61 11.57
C LEU A 4 -16.77 -46.34 12.10
N TYR A 5 -16.76 -46.19 13.44
CA TYR A 5 -15.77 -45.42 14.17
C TYR A 5 -14.96 -46.44 14.94
N PHE A 6 -13.70 -46.48 14.78
CA PHE A 6 -12.64 -47.08 15.57
C PHE A 6 -11.55 -47.61 14.63
N VAL A 7 -10.40 -47.10 14.82
CA VAL A 7 -9.05 -47.49 14.45
C VAL A 7 -8.33 -46.36 13.73
N MET A 8 -7.68 -45.48 14.48
CA MET A 8 -6.32 -44.98 14.27
C MET A 8 -5.92 -44.02 15.38
N LEU A 9 -5.72 -44.59 16.55
CA LEU A 9 -5.07 -43.93 17.69
C LEU A 9 -4.11 -44.99 18.24
N LEU A 10 -2.82 -44.86 17.82
CA LEU A 10 -1.65 -45.46 18.49
C LEU A 10 -0.46 -45.41 17.52
N LEU A 11 0.45 -44.43 17.75
CA LEU A 11 1.90 -44.57 17.48
C LEU A 11 2.57 -43.22 17.70
N VAL A 12 2.66 -42.82 18.95
CA VAL A 12 3.66 -41.87 19.46
C VAL A 12 4.12 -42.38 20.80
N ALA A 13 5.26 -42.98 20.83
CA ALA A 13 6.19 -43.04 21.96
C ALA A 13 7.44 -43.83 21.60
N LEU A 14 8.56 -43.40 22.16
CA LEU A 14 9.87 -44.04 22.21
C LEU A 14 10.86 -43.62 21.10
N VAL A 15 11.73 -42.65 21.42
CA VAL A 15 13.13 -42.91 21.76
C VAL A 15 13.71 -41.73 22.55
N LEU A 16 13.84 -41.94 23.86
CA LEU A 16 14.76 -41.26 24.77
C LEU A 16 15.78 -42.30 25.20
N ALA A 17 17.05 -41.91 25.15
CA ALA A 17 18.17 -42.36 25.94
C ALA A 17 19.40 -42.79 25.15
N ALA A 18 20.46 -42.01 25.31
CA ALA A 18 21.74 -42.57 25.72
C ALA A 18 22.63 -41.44 26.23
N CYS A 19 22.86 -41.52 27.51
CA CYS A 19 23.86 -40.85 28.33
C CYS A 19 25.25 -41.48 28.16
N GLY A 20 26.28 -40.71 28.58
CA GLY A 20 27.57 -41.22 29.07
C GLY A 20 28.73 -40.63 28.27
N GLY A 21 29.65 -39.82 28.76
CA GLY A 21 30.32 -39.82 30.03
C GLY A 21 31.81 -40.05 29.76
N GLY A 22 32.71 -39.19 30.27
CA GLY A 22 34.12 -39.54 30.29
C GLY A 22 35.07 -38.34 30.25
N SER A 23 35.50 -37.98 31.44
CA SER A 23 36.57 -37.02 31.82
C SER A 23 37.97 -37.60 31.51
N SER A 24 38.95 -36.79 31.14
CA SER A 24 40.22 -36.74 31.87
C SER A 24 41.18 -35.70 31.27
N SER A 25 41.76 -34.98 32.19
CA SER A 25 42.84 -34.02 32.12
C SER A 25 44.15 -34.64 31.63
N GLU A 26 45.01 -33.80 30.99
CA GLU A 26 46.44 -33.72 31.36
C GLU A 26 47.07 -32.44 30.84
N THR A 27 47.78 -31.80 31.75
CA THR A 27 48.64 -30.64 31.63
C THR A 27 49.93 -30.92 30.82
N ASN A 28 50.41 -29.95 30.04
CA ASN A 28 51.88 -29.77 29.97
C ASN A 28 52.23 -28.32 29.63
N GLU A 29 53.14 -27.77 30.47
CA GLU A 29 53.78 -26.47 30.37
C GLU A 29 54.85 -26.46 29.26
N GLY A 30 55.04 -25.32 28.62
CA GLY A 30 56.15 -25.07 27.71
C GLY A 30 56.23 -23.60 27.35
N SER A 31 57.04 -22.89 28.11
CA SER A 31 57.43 -21.47 27.95
C SER A 31 58.22 -21.21 26.69
N ALA A 32 57.91 -20.15 25.94
CA ALA A 32 58.93 -19.36 25.20
C ALA A 32 58.35 -17.99 24.84
N SER A 33 58.95 -16.95 25.38
CA SER A 33 58.75 -15.54 25.06
C SER A 33 59.19 -15.22 23.63
N ALA A 34 58.36 -14.45 22.90
CA ALA A 34 58.82 -13.56 21.85
C ALA A 34 57.92 -12.34 21.73
N ASP A 35 58.59 -11.25 21.95
CA ASP A 35 58.17 -9.85 21.89
C ASP A 35 57.61 -9.53 20.50
N SER A 36 56.40 -9.04 20.40
CA SER A 36 55.85 -8.39 19.19
C SER A 36 54.87 -7.31 19.59
N LYS A 37 55.23 -6.12 19.25
CA LYS A 37 54.62 -4.80 19.28
C LYS A 37 53.09 -4.83 19.01
N PRO A 38 52.28 -4.04 19.73
CA PRO A 38 50.84 -3.97 19.45
C PRO A 38 50.62 -3.22 18.13
N THR A 39 50.13 -3.92 17.16
CA THR A 39 49.46 -3.30 16.00
C THR A 39 48.12 -2.79 16.50
N GLU A 40 47.90 -1.50 16.42
CA GLU A 40 46.61 -0.86 16.63
C GLU A 40 45.60 -1.51 15.67
N SER A 41 44.79 -2.41 16.18
CA SER A 41 43.57 -2.83 15.52
C SER A 41 42.61 -1.65 15.59
N THR A 42 42.42 -0.97 14.48
CA THR A 42 41.24 -0.16 14.24
C THR A 42 40.03 -1.03 14.55
N SER A 43 39.43 -0.80 15.71
CA SER A 43 38.13 -1.37 16.06
C SER A 43 37.11 -0.80 15.11
N GLY A 44 36.85 -1.54 14.00
CA GLY A 44 35.64 -1.37 13.24
C GLY A 44 34.49 -1.63 14.20
N SER A 45 33.75 -0.58 14.54
CA SER A 45 32.49 -0.67 15.25
C SER A 45 31.61 -1.64 14.49
N SER A 46 31.41 -2.85 15.00
CA SER A 46 30.33 -3.72 14.56
C SER A 46 29.03 -3.13 15.11
N GLY A 47 28.61 -2.01 14.54
CA GLY A 47 27.30 -1.41 14.82
C GLY A 47 26.23 -2.45 14.52
N LYS A 48 25.33 -2.65 15.45
CA LYS A 48 24.14 -3.50 15.28
C LYS A 48 23.33 -2.92 14.11
N THR A 49 23.25 -3.63 13.00
CA THR A 49 22.44 -3.23 11.84
C THR A 49 20.98 -3.19 12.26
N THR A 50 20.30 -2.08 12.01
CA THR A 50 18.87 -1.90 12.23
C THR A 50 18.12 -2.42 11.02
N ILE A 51 17.13 -3.28 11.21
CA ILE A 51 16.29 -3.79 10.12
C ILE A 51 15.00 -2.96 10.04
N MET A 52 14.70 -2.45 8.84
CA MET A 52 13.46 -1.76 8.51
C MET A 52 12.63 -2.60 7.54
N LYS A 53 11.51 -3.16 8.00
CA LYS A 53 10.57 -3.91 7.16
C LYS A 53 9.55 -2.94 6.59
N ILE A 54 9.41 -2.95 5.26
CA ILE A 54 8.39 -2.15 4.58
C ILE A 54 7.50 -3.05 3.73
N GLY A 55 6.18 -2.79 3.75
CA GLY A 55 5.18 -3.62 3.05
C GLY A 55 4.27 -2.81 2.14
N SER A 56 3.73 -3.48 1.11
CA SER A 56 2.67 -2.98 0.23
C SER A 56 1.85 -4.14 -0.34
N THR A 57 0.63 -3.84 -0.77
CA THR A 57 -0.19 -4.76 -1.56
C THR A 57 0.18 -4.78 -3.03
N ASP A 58 0.93 -3.78 -3.50
CA ASP A 58 1.37 -3.67 -4.89
C ASP A 58 2.47 -4.68 -5.24
N LYS A 59 2.51 -5.11 -6.50
CA LYS A 59 3.57 -5.98 -7.01
C LYS A 59 4.89 -5.22 -7.18
N LYS A 60 5.99 -5.97 -7.16
CA LYS A 60 7.35 -5.41 -7.24
C LYS A 60 7.64 -4.68 -8.56
N ASP A 61 6.99 -5.10 -9.66
CA ASP A 61 7.31 -4.65 -11.02
C ASP A 61 6.50 -3.41 -11.45
N VAL A 62 5.51 -2.97 -10.66
CA VAL A 62 4.81 -1.68 -10.86
C VAL A 62 5.59 -0.52 -10.24
N ALA A 63 5.24 0.71 -10.62
CA ALA A 63 5.91 1.93 -10.13
C ALA A 63 5.99 2.00 -8.59
N MET A 64 4.94 1.57 -7.88
CA MET A 64 4.90 1.53 -6.42
C MET A 64 5.95 0.56 -5.86
N GLY A 65 5.96 -0.69 -6.34
CA GLY A 65 6.94 -1.69 -5.91
C GLY A 65 8.37 -1.29 -6.25
N LYS A 66 8.63 -0.83 -7.47
CA LYS A 66 9.94 -0.31 -7.88
C LYS A 66 10.44 0.82 -6.97
N ALA A 67 9.54 1.71 -6.56
CA ALA A 67 9.87 2.83 -5.67
C ALA A 67 10.21 2.35 -4.24
N MET A 68 9.61 1.28 -3.74
CA MET A 68 10.02 0.66 -2.47
C MET A 68 11.47 0.16 -2.54
N TYR A 69 11.88 -0.44 -3.67
CA TYR A 69 13.28 -0.84 -3.88
C TYR A 69 14.20 0.37 -4.09
N LYS A 70 13.70 1.47 -4.68
CA LYS A 70 14.45 2.73 -4.75
C LYS A 70 14.65 3.35 -3.37
N PHE A 71 13.63 3.36 -2.52
CA PHE A 71 13.74 3.75 -1.12
C PHE A 71 14.82 2.94 -0.39
N LYS A 72 14.79 1.59 -0.55
CA LYS A 72 15.81 0.70 0.00
C LYS A 72 17.21 1.08 -0.46
N GLU A 73 17.41 1.22 -1.77
CA GLU A 73 18.72 1.59 -2.36
C GLU A 73 19.27 2.88 -1.75
N VAL A 74 18.44 3.93 -1.71
CA VAL A 74 18.87 5.23 -1.20
C VAL A 74 19.15 5.18 0.30
N LEU A 75 18.25 4.58 1.10
CA LEU A 75 18.41 4.54 2.55
C LEU A 75 19.64 3.74 2.97
N GLU A 76 19.87 2.56 2.37
CA GLU A 76 21.03 1.74 2.67
C GLU A 76 22.35 2.43 2.29
N ALA A 77 22.35 3.19 1.18
CA ALA A 77 23.52 3.98 0.77
C ALA A 77 23.79 5.17 1.72
N GLU A 78 22.76 5.96 2.06
CA GLU A 78 22.88 7.14 2.91
C GLU A 78 23.29 6.78 4.36
N THR A 79 22.88 5.60 4.83
CA THR A 79 23.21 5.11 6.17
C THR A 79 24.48 4.24 6.21
N ASN A 80 25.19 4.07 5.09
CA ASN A 80 26.33 3.16 4.97
C ASN A 80 26.03 1.75 5.53
N GLY A 81 24.77 1.28 5.37
CA GLY A 81 24.31 -0.02 5.81
C GLY A 81 24.02 -0.16 7.31
N SER A 82 24.00 0.93 8.08
CA SER A 82 23.54 0.89 9.49
C SER A 82 22.04 0.57 9.57
N ILE A 83 21.25 0.94 8.53
CA ILE A 83 19.89 0.47 8.32
C ILE A 83 19.87 -0.44 7.08
N THR A 84 19.25 -1.61 7.22
CA THR A 84 18.96 -2.52 6.09
C THR A 84 17.45 -2.61 5.89
N VAL A 85 16.98 -2.46 4.66
CA VAL A 85 15.54 -2.49 4.32
C VAL A 85 15.14 -3.86 3.77
N GLU A 86 14.16 -4.48 4.39
CA GLU A 86 13.48 -5.67 3.88
C GLU A 86 12.17 -5.25 3.22
N VAL A 87 12.02 -5.52 1.92
CA VAL A 87 10.86 -5.11 1.13
C VAL A 87 9.92 -6.30 0.93
N PHE A 88 8.65 -6.13 1.31
CA PHE A 88 7.58 -7.13 1.22
C PHE A 88 6.45 -6.61 0.31
N PRO A 89 6.56 -6.79 -1.01
CA PRO A 89 5.50 -6.45 -1.97
C PRO A 89 4.42 -7.53 -2.03
N ASP A 90 3.42 -7.32 -2.91
CA ASP A 90 2.43 -8.34 -3.29
C ASP A 90 1.67 -8.94 -2.11
N SER A 91 1.26 -8.09 -1.17
CA SER A 91 0.49 -8.49 0.04
C SER A 91 1.17 -9.56 0.91
N GLN A 92 2.50 -9.70 0.87
CA GLN A 92 3.23 -10.70 1.68
C GLN A 92 3.05 -10.49 3.19
N LEU A 93 2.70 -9.27 3.62
CA LEU A 93 2.40 -8.92 5.01
C LEU A 93 0.90 -8.73 5.28
N GLY A 94 0.03 -9.24 4.40
CA GLY A 94 -1.41 -9.09 4.48
C GLY A 94 -1.98 -7.94 3.65
N GLY A 95 -3.23 -7.55 3.92
CA GLY A 95 -3.88 -6.40 3.32
C GLY A 95 -3.38 -5.06 3.89
N GLU A 96 -3.86 -3.95 3.34
CA GLU A 96 -3.43 -2.62 3.79
C GLU A 96 -3.74 -2.38 5.27
N ARG A 97 -4.88 -2.85 5.78
CA ARG A 97 -5.24 -2.78 7.20
C ARG A 97 -4.22 -3.52 8.08
N ASP A 98 -3.86 -4.75 7.71
CA ASP A 98 -2.88 -5.55 8.46
C ASP A 98 -1.52 -4.83 8.52
N ILE A 99 -1.13 -4.18 7.41
CA ILE A 99 0.13 -3.43 7.34
C ILE A 99 0.07 -2.18 8.23
N ILE A 100 -1.04 -1.41 8.22
CA ILE A 100 -1.21 -0.23 9.08
C ILE A 100 -1.13 -0.64 10.57
N GLU A 101 -1.87 -1.68 10.96
CA GLU A 101 -1.84 -2.19 12.34
C GLU A 101 -0.43 -2.70 12.72
N GLY A 102 0.25 -3.36 11.78
CA GLY A 102 1.65 -3.77 11.94
C GLY A 102 2.60 -2.58 12.11
N ILE A 103 2.38 -1.46 11.39
CA ILE A 103 3.15 -0.22 11.55
C ILE A 103 2.86 0.39 12.93
N GLN A 104 1.60 0.51 13.36
CA GLN A 104 1.26 1.04 14.68
C GLN A 104 1.91 0.22 15.81
N LEU A 105 1.90 -1.10 15.71
CA LEU A 105 2.48 -2.02 16.69
C LEU A 105 4.02 -2.10 16.61
N GLY A 106 4.64 -1.63 15.53
CA GLY A 106 6.08 -1.67 15.30
C GLY A 106 6.62 -3.03 14.83
N SER A 107 5.77 -3.97 14.44
CA SER A 107 6.17 -5.24 13.80
C SER A 107 6.55 -5.06 12.33
N ILE A 108 6.01 -4.00 11.69
CA ILE A 108 6.37 -3.47 10.38
C ILE A 108 6.86 -2.03 10.62
N GLN A 109 7.95 -1.62 9.97
CA GLN A 109 8.50 -0.29 10.18
C GLN A 109 7.92 0.76 9.25
N GLY A 110 7.37 0.38 8.10
CA GLY A 110 6.75 1.35 7.19
C GLY A 110 6.24 0.76 5.89
N GLY A 111 5.84 1.65 4.97
CA GLY A 111 5.42 1.32 3.61
C GLY A 111 4.44 2.33 3.03
N PRO A 112 4.20 2.29 1.71
CA PRO A 112 3.16 3.07 1.05
C PRO A 112 1.81 2.38 1.22
N ILE A 113 0.82 3.07 1.78
CA ILE A 113 -0.52 2.52 2.08
C ILE A 113 -1.59 3.44 1.50
N GLY A 114 -2.65 2.86 0.92
CA GLY A 114 -3.74 3.63 0.33
C GLY A 114 -4.42 4.58 1.33
N ALA A 115 -4.52 5.86 0.97
CA ALA A 115 -5.17 6.89 1.80
C ALA A 115 -6.62 6.51 2.14
N ALA A 116 -7.31 5.80 1.24
CA ALA A 116 -8.67 5.33 1.47
C ALA A 116 -8.77 4.38 2.67
N VAL A 117 -7.85 3.42 2.82
CA VAL A 117 -7.84 2.51 3.98
C VAL A 117 -7.30 3.23 5.22
N MET A 118 -6.33 4.15 5.06
CA MET A 118 -5.80 4.98 6.14
C MET A 118 -6.87 5.81 6.84
N SER A 119 -7.94 6.20 6.13
CA SER A 119 -9.05 6.97 6.71
C SER A 119 -9.78 6.26 7.87
N ASN A 120 -9.71 4.93 7.96
CA ASN A 120 -10.25 4.17 9.08
C ASN A 120 -9.45 4.36 10.39
N PHE A 121 -8.24 4.90 10.29
CA PHE A 121 -7.34 5.17 11.41
C PHE A 121 -7.21 6.69 11.68
N SER A 122 -7.33 7.51 10.64
CA SER A 122 -7.33 8.96 10.70
C SER A 122 -8.41 9.50 9.74
N PRO A 123 -9.59 9.92 10.24
CA PRO A 123 -10.76 10.29 9.41
C PRO A 123 -10.48 11.41 8.40
N ARG A 124 -9.54 12.33 8.68
CA ARG A 124 -9.18 13.40 7.74
C ARG A 124 -8.59 12.88 6.42
N PHE A 125 -8.06 11.66 6.39
CA PHE A 125 -7.62 11.00 5.15
C PHE A 125 -8.76 10.73 4.16
N ASN A 126 -10.01 10.77 4.60
CA ASN A 126 -11.19 10.77 3.73
C ASN A 126 -11.18 11.93 2.72
N LEU A 127 -10.47 13.02 3.01
CA LEU A 127 -10.27 14.14 2.08
C LEU A 127 -9.78 13.65 0.70
N TRP A 128 -8.87 12.69 0.68
CA TRP A 128 -8.26 12.13 -0.54
C TRP A 128 -9.13 11.07 -1.23
N SER A 129 -10.25 10.70 -0.62
CA SER A 129 -11.23 9.76 -1.18
C SER A 129 -12.44 10.44 -1.83
N LEU A 130 -12.51 11.78 -1.77
CA LEU A 130 -13.55 12.54 -2.43
C LEU A 130 -13.47 12.35 -3.96
N PRO A 131 -14.57 11.94 -4.63
CA PRO A 131 -14.53 11.60 -6.04
C PRO A 131 -14.44 12.83 -6.94
N PHE A 132 -13.81 12.72 -8.10
CA PHE A 132 -13.71 13.75 -9.14
C PHE A 132 -13.11 15.09 -8.68
N ILE A 133 -12.34 15.10 -7.57
CA ILE A 133 -11.83 16.33 -6.96
C ILE A 133 -10.65 16.92 -7.72
N PHE A 134 -9.77 16.07 -8.25
CA PHE A 134 -8.57 16.53 -8.95
C PHE A 134 -8.80 16.64 -10.46
N PRO A 135 -8.66 17.84 -11.04
CA PRO A 135 -8.83 18.03 -12.48
C PRO A 135 -7.72 17.39 -13.31
N THR A 136 -6.50 17.34 -12.77
CA THR A 136 -5.33 16.72 -13.41
C THR A 136 -4.44 16.04 -12.36
N ARG A 137 -3.55 15.17 -12.85
CA ARG A 137 -2.51 14.53 -12.04
C ARG A 137 -1.56 15.56 -11.42
N GLU A 138 -1.14 16.52 -12.20
CA GLU A 138 -0.21 17.58 -11.77
C GLU A 138 -0.81 18.40 -10.63
N LYS A 139 -2.11 18.75 -10.74
CA LYS A 139 -2.82 19.47 -9.68
C LYS A 139 -2.94 18.62 -8.41
N SER A 140 -3.14 17.32 -8.54
CA SER A 140 -3.14 16.44 -7.36
C SER A 140 -1.78 16.43 -6.67
N HIS A 141 -0.69 16.35 -7.42
CA HIS A 141 0.66 16.38 -6.85
C HIS A 141 0.96 17.71 -6.17
N GLU A 142 0.58 18.84 -6.78
CA GLU A 142 0.74 20.19 -6.19
C GLU A 142 0.06 20.31 -4.83
N ILE A 143 -1.18 19.85 -4.73
CA ILE A 143 -1.98 19.91 -3.48
C ILE A 143 -1.44 18.96 -2.42
N LEU A 144 -1.12 17.72 -2.81
CA LEU A 144 -0.60 16.70 -1.90
C LEU A 144 0.78 17.04 -1.32
N ASP A 145 1.64 17.70 -2.11
CA ASP A 145 2.96 18.14 -1.65
C ASP A 145 2.89 19.49 -0.91
N GLY A 146 1.77 20.20 -1.05
CA GLY A 146 1.52 21.51 -0.46
C GLY A 146 1.14 21.46 1.03
N PRO A 147 0.83 22.63 1.61
CA PRO A 147 0.47 22.76 3.02
C PRO A 147 -0.71 21.89 3.46
N LEU A 148 -1.71 21.70 2.58
CA LEU A 148 -2.88 20.88 2.88
C LEU A 148 -2.51 19.40 3.07
N GLY A 149 -1.66 18.87 2.17
CA GLY A 149 -1.18 17.49 2.28
C GLY A 149 -0.33 17.28 3.53
N GLN A 150 0.57 18.22 3.85
CA GLN A 150 1.42 18.15 5.04
C GLN A 150 0.58 18.22 6.34
N GLU A 151 -0.47 19.04 6.36
CA GLU A 151 -1.39 19.14 7.50
C GLU A 151 -2.09 17.80 7.77
N VAL A 152 -2.57 17.10 6.73
CA VAL A 152 -3.23 15.80 6.89
C VAL A 152 -2.23 14.70 7.28
N LEU A 153 -0.99 14.74 6.78
CA LEU A 153 0.06 13.80 7.20
C LEU A 153 0.42 13.95 8.68
N ALA A 154 0.43 15.18 9.20
CA ALA A 154 0.78 15.45 10.60
C ALA A 154 -0.18 14.78 11.60
N ASP A 155 -1.46 14.59 11.24
CA ASP A 155 -2.44 13.92 12.11
C ASP A 155 -2.06 12.47 12.46
N LEU A 156 -1.22 11.83 11.64
CA LEU A 156 -0.80 10.45 11.86
C LEU A 156 0.09 10.29 13.08
N GLU A 157 0.72 11.36 13.54
CA GLU A 157 1.57 11.32 14.73
C GLU A 157 0.79 10.96 15.99
N ASP A 158 -0.49 11.36 16.07
CA ASP A 158 -1.37 11.06 17.20
C ASP A 158 -1.68 9.56 17.34
N ILE A 159 -1.55 8.82 16.23
CA ILE A 159 -1.77 7.37 16.18
C ILE A 159 -0.46 6.56 16.09
N GLY A 160 0.69 7.20 16.35
CA GLY A 160 2.00 6.54 16.39
C GLY A 160 2.63 6.27 15.02
N ILE A 161 2.25 7.02 14.00
CA ILE A 161 2.75 6.91 12.63
C ILE A 161 3.30 8.28 12.18
N ILE A 162 4.37 8.27 11.40
CA ILE A 162 4.87 9.45 10.69
C ILE A 162 4.58 9.26 9.21
N GLY A 163 3.90 10.24 8.59
CA GLY A 163 3.73 10.33 7.15
C GLY A 163 4.77 11.26 6.55
N PHE A 164 5.46 10.83 5.49
CA PHE A 164 6.52 11.62 4.87
C PHE A 164 6.04 12.41 3.64
N ASN A 165 5.41 11.72 2.72
CA ASN A 165 4.94 12.27 1.45
C ASN A 165 3.89 11.34 0.83
N PHE A 166 3.30 11.75 -0.32
CA PHE A 166 2.31 10.95 -1.03
C PHE A 166 2.87 10.40 -2.34
N TRP A 167 2.77 9.09 -2.53
CA TRP A 167 3.00 8.40 -3.79
C TRP A 167 1.69 8.24 -4.54
N GLU A 168 1.73 8.01 -5.85
CA GLU A 168 0.53 7.88 -6.67
C GLU A 168 0.22 6.43 -6.98
N SER A 169 -0.99 5.95 -6.61
CA SER A 169 -1.49 4.65 -7.06
C SER A 169 -1.94 4.69 -8.53
N GLY A 170 -2.49 5.81 -8.96
CA GLY A 170 -2.94 6.07 -10.33
C GLY A 170 -4.41 6.44 -10.44
N ILE A 171 -4.84 6.73 -11.68
CA ILE A 171 -6.23 7.08 -12.00
C ILE A 171 -7.07 5.82 -12.02
N ARG A 172 -8.15 5.79 -11.21
CA ARG A 172 -8.98 4.61 -10.99
C ARG A 172 -10.14 4.55 -11.99
N ASN A 173 -10.36 3.35 -12.52
CA ASN A 173 -11.34 3.02 -13.54
C ASN A 173 -12.14 1.80 -13.13
N LEU A 174 -13.40 1.73 -13.57
CA LEU A 174 -14.31 0.63 -13.28
C LEU A 174 -14.06 -0.57 -14.22
N THR A 175 -14.08 -1.79 -13.68
CA THR A 175 -14.20 -3.01 -14.50
C THR A 175 -15.41 -3.84 -14.08
N ASN A 176 -15.97 -4.62 -15.02
CA ASN A 176 -17.08 -5.52 -14.74
C ASN A 176 -17.20 -6.65 -15.79
N ASN A 177 -18.12 -7.61 -15.55
CA ASN A 177 -18.44 -8.70 -16.47
C ASN A 177 -19.84 -8.60 -17.09
N ASP A 178 -20.69 -7.66 -16.66
CA ASP A 178 -22.11 -7.66 -17.02
C ASP A 178 -22.38 -6.93 -18.33
N GLY A 179 -21.51 -5.98 -18.72
CA GLY A 179 -21.66 -5.25 -19.98
C GLY A 179 -20.88 -3.95 -20.05
N GLU A 180 -21.02 -3.25 -21.16
CA GLU A 180 -20.52 -1.89 -21.34
C GLU A 180 -21.29 -0.93 -20.42
N ILE A 181 -20.57 -0.08 -19.70
CA ILE A 181 -21.10 0.93 -18.78
C ILE A 181 -20.69 2.31 -19.30
N LYS A 182 -21.67 3.17 -19.57
CA LYS A 182 -21.48 4.56 -20.04
C LYS A 182 -22.03 5.60 -19.07
N THR A 183 -23.11 5.25 -18.41
CA THR A 183 -23.81 6.15 -17.51
C THR A 183 -23.92 5.54 -16.12
N PRO A 184 -24.11 6.35 -15.07
CA PRO A 184 -24.39 5.83 -13.74
C PRO A 184 -25.61 4.90 -13.66
N ASP A 185 -26.59 5.05 -14.56
CA ASP A 185 -27.78 4.21 -14.54
C ASP A 185 -27.50 2.76 -15.00
N ASP A 186 -26.42 2.55 -15.75
CA ASP A 186 -25.95 1.22 -16.13
C ASP A 186 -25.39 0.41 -14.96
N LEU A 187 -25.13 1.09 -13.79
CA LEU A 187 -24.66 0.46 -12.57
C LEU A 187 -25.74 -0.18 -11.72
N ASN A 188 -27.03 0.03 -12.06
CA ASN A 188 -28.12 -0.41 -11.21
C ASN A 188 -28.07 -1.91 -10.88
N GLY A 189 -27.85 -2.21 -9.60
CA GLY A 189 -27.75 -3.58 -9.08
C GLY A 189 -26.41 -4.27 -9.29
N LEU A 190 -25.44 -3.64 -9.96
CA LEU A 190 -24.10 -4.19 -10.15
C LEU A 190 -23.37 -4.28 -8.80
N LYS A 191 -22.92 -5.48 -8.45
CA LYS A 191 -22.12 -5.70 -7.24
C LYS A 191 -20.68 -5.31 -7.50
N ILE A 192 -20.24 -4.20 -6.91
CA ILE A 192 -18.89 -3.69 -7.09
C ILE A 192 -18.11 -3.87 -5.80
N ARG A 193 -16.94 -4.51 -5.87
CA ARG A 193 -15.99 -4.46 -4.77
C ARG A 193 -15.39 -3.07 -4.68
N THR A 194 -15.32 -2.53 -3.45
CA THR A 194 -14.66 -1.26 -3.15
C THR A 194 -13.53 -1.46 -2.16
N LEU A 195 -12.68 -0.43 -2.03
CA LEU A 195 -11.79 -0.31 -0.89
C LEU A 195 -12.62 -0.27 0.42
N GLU A 196 -11.99 -0.62 1.55
CA GLU A 196 -12.58 -0.54 2.89
C GLU A 196 -12.64 0.93 3.36
N ASN A 197 -13.48 1.73 2.70
CA ASN A 197 -13.62 3.16 2.92
C ASN A 197 -15.09 3.59 2.77
N GLN A 198 -15.59 4.37 3.73
CA GLN A 198 -17.00 4.74 3.76
C GLN A 198 -17.38 5.67 2.59
N ILE A 199 -16.51 6.58 2.18
CA ILE A 199 -16.78 7.47 1.03
C ILE A 199 -16.93 6.65 -0.25
N GLN A 200 -16.10 5.62 -0.43
CA GLN A 200 -16.21 4.74 -1.59
C GLN A 200 -17.52 3.94 -1.57
N LEU A 201 -17.96 3.46 -0.40
CA LEU A 201 -19.26 2.80 -0.27
C LEU A 201 -20.40 3.75 -0.66
N ASP A 202 -20.36 4.97 -0.16
CA ASP A 202 -21.41 5.96 -0.42
C ASP A 202 -21.38 6.44 -1.87
N LEU A 203 -20.19 6.61 -2.47
CA LEU A 203 -20.05 6.96 -3.88
C LEU A 203 -20.73 5.94 -4.79
N TRP A 204 -20.37 4.68 -4.65
CA TRP A 204 -20.92 3.65 -5.53
C TRP A 204 -22.40 3.38 -5.27
N THR A 205 -22.86 3.57 -4.02
CA THR A 205 -24.29 3.55 -3.68
C THR A 205 -25.04 4.69 -4.37
N GLU A 206 -24.53 5.92 -4.29
CA GLU A 206 -25.14 7.10 -4.93
C GLU A 206 -25.16 6.96 -6.45
N LEU A 207 -24.14 6.36 -7.04
CA LEU A 207 -24.09 6.06 -8.46
C LEU A 207 -25.07 4.94 -8.89
N GLY A 208 -25.62 4.14 -7.96
CA GLY A 208 -26.63 3.10 -8.22
C GLY A 208 -26.14 1.67 -8.11
N ALA A 209 -24.86 1.45 -7.80
CA ALA A 209 -24.28 0.13 -7.60
C ALA A 209 -24.58 -0.44 -6.20
N VAL A 210 -24.21 -1.71 -5.99
CA VAL A 210 -24.22 -2.39 -4.69
C VAL A 210 -22.77 -2.61 -4.26
N PRO A 211 -22.16 -1.66 -3.52
CA PRO A 211 -20.77 -1.77 -3.13
C PRO A 211 -20.56 -2.81 -2.03
N THR A 212 -19.45 -3.52 -2.10
CA THR A 212 -19.01 -4.50 -1.11
C THR A 212 -17.57 -4.22 -0.73
N PRO A 213 -17.28 -3.75 0.49
CA PRO A 213 -15.92 -3.50 0.94
C PRO A 213 -15.19 -4.83 1.13
N MET A 214 -13.93 -4.89 0.68
CA MET A 214 -13.15 -6.12 0.73
C MET A 214 -11.66 -5.82 0.64
N ALA A 215 -10.83 -6.52 1.41
CA ALA A 215 -9.39 -6.43 1.32
C ALA A 215 -8.87 -6.86 -0.07
N PHE A 216 -7.78 -6.24 -0.54
CA PHE A 216 -7.27 -6.48 -1.90
C PHE A 216 -6.89 -7.94 -2.17
N PRO A 217 -6.26 -8.70 -1.24
CA PRO A 217 -5.90 -10.10 -1.49
C PRO A 217 -7.08 -11.03 -1.80
N GLU A 218 -8.30 -10.67 -1.38
CA GLU A 218 -9.51 -11.48 -1.59
C GLU A 218 -10.16 -11.23 -2.97
N LEU A 219 -9.77 -10.14 -3.64
CA LEU A 219 -10.52 -9.59 -4.76
C LEU A 219 -10.55 -10.51 -5.98
N PHE A 220 -9.39 -11.04 -6.42
CA PHE A 220 -9.33 -11.90 -7.61
C PHE A 220 -10.26 -13.12 -7.47
N THR A 221 -10.18 -13.80 -6.33
CA THR A 221 -11.02 -14.97 -6.05
C THR A 221 -12.50 -14.61 -6.00
N SER A 222 -12.85 -13.46 -5.42
CA SER A 222 -14.24 -12.98 -5.34
C SER A 222 -14.82 -12.62 -6.70
N LEU A 223 -14.03 -12.02 -7.59
CA LEU A 223 -14.40 -11.78 -8.99
C LEU A 223 -14.56 -13.10 -9.76
N GLN A 224 -13.62 -14.02 -9.60
CA GLN A 224 -13.66 -15.33 -10.26
C GLN A 224 -14.87 -16.17 -9.85
N GLN A 225 -15.26 -16.09 -8.57
CA GLN A 225 -16.42 -16.80 -8.03
C GLN A 225 -17.75 -16.07 -8.25
N GLY A 226 -17.74 -14.84 -8.78
CA GLY A 226 -18.94 -14.02 -8.99
C GLY A 226 -19.58 -13.53 -7.68
N VAL A 227 -18.83 -13.46 -6.58
CA VAL A 227 -19.27 -12.81 -5.33
C VAL A 227 -19.53 -11.33 -5.58
N VAL A 228 -18.66 -10.72 -6.37
CA VAL A 228 -18.81 -9.38 -6.94
C VAL A 228 -18.68 -9.47 -8.47
N SER A 229 -19.39 -8.61 -9.19
CA SER A 229 -19.37 -8.55 -10.65
C SER A 229 -18.32 -7.59 -11.20
N GLY A 230 -17.90 -6.63 -10.38
CA GLY A 230 -16.96 -5.58 -10.78
C GLY A 230 -16.09 -5.07 -9.64
N GLN A 231 -15.12 -4.25 -10.01
CA GLN A 231 -14.20 -3.57 -9.12
C GLN A 231 -13.70 -2.28 -9.78
N GLU A 232 -12.95 -1.47 -9.07
CA GLU A 232 -12.34 -0.26 -9.60
C GLU A 232 -10.86 -0.16 -9.15
N ASN A 233 -9.97 0.13 -10.10
CA ASN A 233 -8.54 0.27 -9.87
C ASN A 233 -7.85 1.00 -11.04
N PRO A 234 -6.58 1.43 -10.88
CA PRO A 234 -5.75 1.89 -11.99
C PRO A 234 -5.41 0.76 -12.97
N PHE A 235 -5.09 1.12 -14.22
CA PHE A 235 -4.72 0.16 -15.28
C PHE A 235 -3.60 -0.79 -14.86
N SER A 236 -2.55 -0.28 -14.20
CA SER A 236 -1.43 -1.08 -13.74
C SER A 236 -1.85 -2.17 -12.74
N VAL A 237 -2.72 -1.82 -11.78
CA VAL A 237 -3.24 -2.78 -10.80
C VAL A 237 -4.14 -3.82 -11.47
N ILE A 238 -5.02 -3.40 -12.41
CA ILE A 238 -5.89 -4.31 -13.16
C ILE A 238 -5.06 -5.31 -13.96
N ALA A 239 -3.99 -4.85 -14.62
CA ALA A 239 -3.13 -5.69 -15.42
C ALA A 239 -2.30 -6.66 -14.58
N GLU A 240 -1.59 -6.16 -13.59
CA GLU A 240 -0.65 -6.94 -12.78
C GLU A 240 -1.35 -7.91 -11.81
N ALA A 241 -2.56 -7.59 -11.36
CA ALA A 241 -3.40 -8.52 -10.61
C ALA A 241 -4.15 -9.52 -11.52
N ASN A 242 -3.90 -9.50 -12.84
CA ASN A 242 -4.52 -10.35 -13.86
C ASN A 242 -6.07 -10.25 -13.87
N PHE A 243 -6.64 -9.11 -13.49
CA PHE A 243 -8.10 -8.97 -13.46
C PHE A 243 -8.73 -9.11 -14.84
N TYR A 244 -7.99 -8.90 -15.95
CA TYR A 244 -8.43 -9.17 -17.31
C TYR A 244 -8.83 -10.65 -17.55
N GLU A 245 -8.38 -11.59 -16.72
CA GLU A 245 -8.78 -12.99 -16.80
C GLU A 245 -10.21 -13.23 -16.27
N VAL A 246 -10.66 -12.35 -15.39
CA VAL A 246 -11.96 -12.45 -14.69
C VAL A 246 -12.85 -11.22 -14.87
N GLN A 247 -12.42 -10.24 -15.67
CA GLN A 247 -13.15 -9.00 -15.99
C GLN A 247 -13.06 -8.70 -17.48
N LYS A 248 -14.19 -8.46 -18.13
CA LYS A 248 -14.26 -8.30 -19.58
C LYS A 248 -14.35 -6.85 -20.04
N TYR A 249 -15.04 -6.02 -19.28
CA TYR A 249 -15.31 -4.63 -19.62
C TYR A 249 -14.57 -3.69 -18.68
N LEU A 250 -14.08 -2.58 -19.25
CA LEU A 250 -13.45 -1.51 -18.48
C LEU A 250 -14.04 -0.17 -18.94
N THR A 251 -14.50 0.64 -17.99
CA THR A 251 -14.94 2.02 -18.25
C THR A 251 -13.96 3.00 -17.61
N GLU A 252 -13.41 3.92 -18.41
CA GLU A 252 -12.51 4.97 -17.94
C GLU A 252 -13.31 6.05 -17.18
N THR A 253 -13.81 5.67 -16.01
CA THR A 253 -14.58 6.58 -15.14
C THR A 253 -13.72 7.69 -14.59
N GLN A 254 -12.43 7.43 -14.34
CA GLN A 254 -11.45 8.39 -13.79
C GLN A 254 -11.99 9.14 -12.58
N HIS A 255 -12.74 8.43 -11.74
CA HIS A 255 -13.49 8.98 -10.62
C HIS A 255 -12.60 9.36 -9.42
N LEU A 256 -11.38 8.85 -9.36
CA LEU A 256 -10.45 9.09 -8.27
C LEU A 256 -9.00 8.97 -8.76
N ILE A 257 -8.12 9.82 -8.26
CA ILE A 257 -6.67 9.63 -8.30
C ILE A 257 -6.28 8.99 -6.97
N GLY A 258 -5.88 7.73 -7.02
CA GLY A 258 -5.46 6.99 -5.85
C GLY A 258 -4.10 7.50 -5.33
N VAL A 259 -4.01 7.76 -4.03
CA VAL A 259 -2.80 8.26 -3.39
C VAL A 259 -2.44 7.40 -2.19
N ASN A 260 -1.14 7.21 -1.99
CA ASN A 260 -0.60 6.38 -0.92
C ASN A 260 0.42 7.19 -0.11
N PRO A 261 0.12 7.62 1.12
CA PRO A 261 1.13 8.17 2.00
C PRO A 261 2.21 7.10 2.28
N PHE A 262 3.49 7.54 2.25
CA PHE A 262 4.60 6.71 2.74
C PHE A 262 4.68 6.88 4.25
N LEU A 263 4.45 5.78 4.96
CA LEU A 263 4.27 5.72 6.41
C LEU A 263 5.47 5.06 7.08
N VAL A 264 5.82 5.55 8.29
CA VAL A 264 6.83 4.93 9.14
C VAL A 264 6.34 4.91 10.60
N ASN A 265 6.62 3.83 11.31
CA ASN A 265 6.34 3.72 12.75
C ASN A 265 7.07 4.85 13.51
N LYS A 266 6.34 5.66 14.27
CA LYS A 266 6.87 6.83 14.99
C LYS A 266 7.97 6.44 16.00
N LYS A 267 7.73 5.40 16.80
CA LYS A 267 8.70 4.95 17.79
C LYS A 267 9.99 4.40 17.17
N PHE A 268 9.88 3.71 16.03
CA PHE A 268 11.05 3.26 15.27
C PHE A 268 11.86 4.47 14.80
N TYR A 269 11.20 5.44 14.16
CA TYR A 269 11.83 6.64 13.63
C TYR A 269 12.51 7.48 14.73
N GLU A 270 11.82 7.74 15.84
CA GLU A 270 12.35 8.50 16.98
C GLU A 270 13.51 7.77 17.69
N GLY A 271 13.63 6.46 17.54
CA GLY A 271 14.73 5.65 18.07
C GLY A 271 16.02 5.69 17.22
N LEU A 272 15.98 6.30 16.03
CA LEU A 272 17.12 6.44 15.13
C LEU A 272 17.93 7.70 15.46
N THR A 273 19.18 7.74 15.01
CA THR A 273 20.01 8.94 15.06
C THR A 273 19.46 10.04 14.15
N GLU A 274 19.81 11.31 14.40
CA GLU A 274 19.38 12.44 13.55
C GLU A 274 19.81 12.23 12.08
N ASP A 275 21.02 11.72 11.83
CA ASP A 275 21.52 11.43 10.48
C ASP A 275 20.68 10.34 9.79
N GLU A 276 20.28 9.29 10.52
CA GLU A 276 19.43 8.22 10.00
C GLU A 276 18.00 8.72 9.72
N GLN A 277 17.47 9.61 10.57
CA GLN A 277 16.17 10.25 10.33
C GLN A 277 16.18 11.11 9.06
N VAL A 278 17.25 11.90 8.87
CA VAL A 278 17.46 12.68 7.65
C VAL A 278 17.57 11.76 6.42
N ALA A 279 18.27 10.64 6.55
CA ALA A 279 18.42 9.65 5.48
C ALA A 279 17.07 9.02 5.08
N ILE A 280 16.19 8.69 6.06
CA ILE A 280 14.82 8.18 5.75
C ILE A 280 14.03 9.23 4.98
N LYS A 281 14.03 10.48 5.42
CA LYS A 281 13.33 11.56 4.71
C LYS A 281 13.83 11.71 3.29
N LYS A 282 15.15 11.75 3.09
CA LYS A 282 15.75 11.84 1.75
C LYS A 282 15.37 10.64 0.88
N ALA A 283 15.42 9.43 1.43
CA ALA A 283 15.04 8.22 0.70
C ALA A 283 13.55 8.23 0.31
N ALA A 284 12.65 8.72 1.17
CA ALA A 284 11.24 8.86 0.88
C ALA A 284 11.00 9.89 -0.25
N ASP A 285 11.70 11.03 -0.21
CA ASP A 285 11.55 12.10 -1.23
C ASP A 285 12.09 11.64 -2.61
N GLU A 286 13.24 10.95 -2.65
CA GLU A 286 13.79 10.41 -3.90
C GLU A 286 12.93 9.27 -4.45
N ALA A 287 12.40 8.41 -3.58
CA ALA A 287 11.50 7.33 -3.99
C ALA A 287 10.17 7.87 -4.52
N GLN A 288 9.59 8.91 -3.92
CA GLN A 288 8.38 9.58 -4.42
C GLN A 288 8.59 10.12 -5.84
N LYS A 289 9.68 10.86 -6.05
CA LYS A 289 10.00 11.41 -7.38
C LYS A 289 10.13 10.29 -8.42
N PHE A 290 10.93 9.27 -8.12
CA PHE A 290 11.11 8.11 -8.97
C PHE A 290 9.77 7.42 -9.28
N GLN A 291 8.93 7.23 -8.26
CA GLN A 291 7.62 6.59 -8.36
C GLN A 291 6.70 7.32 -9.34
N ARG A 292 6.61 8.65 -9.24
CA ARG A 292 5.78 9.47 -10.13
C ARG A 292 6.28 9.47 -11.57
N GLU A 293 7.61 9.48 -11.78
CA GLU A 293 8.22 9.35 -13.10
C GLU A 293 7.93 7.99 -13.76
N GLU A 294 8.01 6.89 -12.99
CA GLU A 294 7.66 5.54 -13.48
C GLU A 294 6.15 5.43 -13.73
N LYS A 295 5.31 5.97 -12.84
CA LYS A 295 3.85 5.92 -12.97
C LYS A 295 3.35 6.63 -14.23
N ALA A 296 3.92 7.78 -14.57
CA ALA A 296 3.59 8.49 -15.80
C ALA A 296 3.87 7.67 -17.09
N LYS A 297 4.85 6.75 -17.04
CA LYS A 297 5.17 5.85 -18.15
C LYS A 297 4.25 4.63 -18.22
N GLU A 298 3.72 4.21 -17.07
CA GLU A 298 2.96 2.97 -16.95
C GLU A 298 1.57 3.04 -17.57
N ASP A 299 0.85 4.15 -17.41
CA ASP A 299 -0.59 4.19 -17.70
C ASP A 299 -0.91 3.87 -19.16
N ALA A 300 -0.17 4.44 -20.14
CA ALA A 300 -0.37 4.12 -21.55
C ALA A 300 -0.01 2.65 -21.85
N HIS A 301 1.11 2.17 -21.31
CA HIS A 301 1.57 0.79 -21.49
C HIS A 301 0.53 -0.21 -20.99
N TYR A 302 0.01 -0.03 -19.79
CA TYR A 302 -0.95 -0.98 -19.21
C TYR A 302 -2.34 -0.89 -19.87
N LYS A 303 -2.75 0.28 -20.35
CA LYS A 303 -3.99 0.38 -21.16
C LYS A 303 -3.88 -0.45 -22.43
N ASP A 304 -2.77 -0.33 -23.18
CA ASP A 304 -2.54 -1.10 -24.39
C ASP A 304 -2.47 -2.62 -24.09
N LEU A 305 -1.79 -3.01 -23.01
CA LEU A 305 -1.74 -4.40 -22.56
C LEU A 305 -3.14 -4.96 -22.26
N LEU A 306 -4.00 -4.22 -21.57
CA LEU A 306 -5.36 -4.68 -21.26
C LEU A 306 -6.20 -4.86 -22.51
N ILE A 307 -6.02 -4.00 -23.53
CA ILE A 307 -6.66 -4.17 -24.86
C ILE A 307 -6.14 -5.45 -25.53
N GLU A 308 -4.83 -5.67 -25.54
CA GLU A 308 -4.19 -6.88 -26.08
C GLU A 308 -4.69 -8.16 -25.37
N LYS A 309 -4.93 -8.08 -24.05
CA LYS A 309 -5.53 -9.17 -23.27
C LYS A 309 -7.02 -9.37 -23.50
N GLY A 310 -7.65 -8.55 -24.33
CA GLY A 310 -9.02 -8.71 -24.77
C GLY A 310 -10.08 -7.97 -23.94
N MET A 311 -9.67 -7.06 -23.06
CA MET A 311 -10.63 -6.19 -22.36
C MET A 311 -11.26 -5.18 -23.35
N GLN A 312 -12.57 -4.97 -23.21
CA GLN A 312 -13.30 -3.96 -23.96
C GLN A 312 -13.30 -2.66 -23.15
N ILE A 313 -12.60 -1.65 -23.66
CA ILE A 313 -12.43 -0.36 -22.96
C ILE A 313 -13.42 0.66 -23.53
N THR A 314 -14.20 1.26 -22.64
CA THR A 314 -15.10 2.38 -22.92
C THR A 314 -14.49 3.66 -22.34
N SER A 315 -14.17 4.63 -23.20
CA SER A 315 -13.72 5.96 -22.77
C SER A 315 -14.94 6.89 -22.69
N LEU A 316 -15.08 7.60 -21.57
CA LEU A 316 -16.13 8.61 -21.39
C LEU A 316 -15.62 9.97 -21.89
N THR A 317 -16.48 10.71 -22.62
CA THR A 317 -16.19 12.12 -22.92
C THR A 317 -16.19 12.96 -21.64
N PRO A 318 -15.63 14.19 -21.67
CA PRO A 318 -15.73 15.09 -20.53
C PRO A 318 -17.17 15.35 -20.07
N GLU A 319 -18.11 15.49 -21.01
CA GLU A 319 -19.54 15.70 -20.74
C GLU A 319 -20.19 14.46 -20.09
N GLU A 320 -19.88 13.27 -20.59
CA GLU A 320 -20.35 12.02 -19.98
C GLU A 320 -19.80 11.87 -18.56
N ARG A 321 -18.50 12.16 -18.34
CA ARG A 321 -17.87 12.10 -17.01
C ARG A 321 -18.47 13.13 -16.05
N GLN A 322 -18.87 14.30 -16.53
CA GLN A 322 -19.55 15.31 -15.72
C GLN A 322 -20.87 14.80 -15.13
N VAL A 323 -21.61 13.96 -15.87
CA VAL A 323 -22.84 13.32 -15.37
C VAL A 323 -22.54 12.44 -14.12
N TRP A 324 -21.41 11.73 -14.14
CA TRP A 324 -20.97 10.94 -12.99
C TRP A 324 -20.58 11.82 -11.82
N ALA A 325 -19.84 12.89 -12.06
CA ALA A 325 -19.41 13.85 -11.04
C ALA A 325 -20.62 14.55 -10.39
N ASP A 326 -21.59 15.00 -11.18
CA ASP A 326 -22.81 15.64 -10.69
C ASP A 326 -23.61 14.70 -9.78
N LYS A 327 -23.75 13.43 -10.18
CA LYS A 327 -24.46 12.41 -9.40
C LYS A 327 -23.71 12.04 -8.10
N ALA A 328 -22.38 12.21 -8.07
CA ALA A 328 -21.55 11.97 -6.88
C ALA A 328 -21.54 13.14 -5.88
N THR A 329 -22.04 14.32 -6.25
CA THR A 329 -22.00 15.53 -5.41
C THR A 329 -22.56 15.34 -3.99
N PRO A 330 -23.65 14.57 -3.74
CA PRO A 330 -24.16 14.37 -2.40
C PRO A 330 -23.16 13.74 -1.42
N VAL A 331 -22.17 13.01 -1.92
CA VAL A 331 -21.12 12.39 -1.11
C VAL A 331 -20.29 13.44 -0.36
N TYR A 332 -20.01 14.58 -0.99
CA TYR A 332 -19.27 15.68 -0.37
C TYR A 332 -20.02 16.23 0.86
N GLU A 333 -21.30 16.54 0.68
CA GLU A 333 -22.14 17.10 1.74
C GLU A 333 -22.30 16.12 2.93
N LYS A 334 -22.35 14.82 2.62
CA LYS A 334 -22.47 13.78 3.64
C LYS A 334 -21.24 13.70 4.54
N HIS A 335 -20.06 13.87 3.97
CA HIS A 335 -18.78 13.60 4.66
C HIS A 335 -18.01 14.85 5.11
N LYS A 336 -18.37 16.05 4.63
CA LYS A 336 -17.61 17.28 4.90
C LYS A 336 -17.42 17.58 6.39
N ASN A 337 -18.40 17.26 7.24
CA ASN A 337 -18.31 17.52 8.68
C ASN A 337 -17.33 16.55 9.37
N GLU A 338 -17.29 15.30 8.95
CA GLU A 338 -16.38 14.28 9.49
C GLU A 338 -14.93 14.55 9.07
N ILE A 339 -14.73 14.93 7.82
CA ILE A 339 -13.40 15.28 7.28
C ILE A 339 -12.90 16.61 7.89
N GLY A 340 -13.80 17.55 8.13
CA GLY A 340 -13.56 18.94 8.47
C GLY A 340 -13.95 19.85 7.32
N GLU A 341 -15.03 20.63 7.51
CA GLU A 341 -15.60 21.49 6.46
C GLU A 341 -14.57 22.47 5.89
N ASP A 342 -13.71 23.06 6.74
CA ASP A 342 -12.63 23.95 6.30
C ASP A 342 -11.64 23.24 5.35
N LEU A 343 -11.24 22.02 5.67
CA LEU A 343 -10.32 21.23 4.81
C LEU A 343 -10.94 20.93 3.45
N VAL A 344 -12.22 20.53 3.43
CA VAL A 344 -12.92 20.25 2.17
C VAL A 344 -13.03 21.51 1.33
N ASN A 345 -13.38 22.65 1.93
CA ASN A 345 -13.48 23.92 1.21
C ASN A 345 -12.13 24.38 0.65
N ARG A 346 -11.05 24.24 1.42
CA ARG A 346 -9.68 24.55 0.97
C ARG A 346 -9.25 23.65 -0.20
N LEU A 347 -9.54 22.34 -0.11
CA LEU A 347 -9.27 21.41 -1.19
C LEU A 347 -10.01 21.78 -2.47
N LEU A 348 -11.31 22.09 -2.38
CA LEU A 348 -12.12 22.52 -3.52
C LEU A 348 -11.59 23.82 -4.15
N GLU A 349 -11.20 24.80 -3.32
CA GLU A 349 -10.60 26.04 -3.78
C GLU A 349 -9.26 25.82 -4.48
N GLU A 350 -8.37 25.01 -3.89
CA GLU A 350 -7.06 24.70 -4.50
C GLU A 350 -7.19 23.89 -5.80
N ALA A 351 -8.13 22.95 -5.86
CA ALA A 351 -8.38 22.15 -7.05
C ALA A 351 -9.00 22.96 -8.22
N SER A 352 -9.65 24.09 -7.92
CA SER A 352 -10.27 24.96 -8.94
C SER A 352 -9.31 25.98 -9.58
N LYS A 353 -8.12 26.17 -9.01
CA LYS A 353 -7.06 27.08 -9.51
C LYS A 353 -6.21 26.40 -10.56
#